data_c89d87e947bce14bb0a327f1dd28b5d9
#
_entry.id   c89d87e947bce14bb0a327f1dd28b5d9
#
_cell.length_a   1.000
_cell.length_b   1.000
_cell.length_c   1.000
_cell.angle_alpha   90.00
_cell.angle_beta   90.00
_cell.angle_gamma   90.00
#
_symmetry.space_group_name_H-M   'P 1'
#
loop_
_entity.id
_entity.type
_entity.pdbx_description
1 polymer ?
#
loop_
_entity_poly.entity_id
_entity_poly.type
_entity_poly.pdbx_seq_one_letter_code
_entity_poly.pdbx_strand_id
1 'polypeptide(L)'
;MGTLSVDKILRTSTGASEFTLPATDGTVGQVMQTDGSGQLSIAALAADTVGTSQISALAVDTAEIAANAVDGTKIAMGSDTIGDMLYYNGTDYVRLAAGTADQLLTSAGAAAPTWAAAAGGGKIGQVVSTTKTDTFSSASATWVDLTGMSVAITPAATSSKILILITLGSFVSDGNNARAQGQLLRGSTAIAIGDAATGEECTWAFCGRTNAGAYHQFSASASFLDSPSTTSATTYKLQVQRGPDAAGTVWVNREGTLDANGGNTVSTITVMEVLA
;
A
#
# COMPACT_ATOMS: atom_id res chain seq x y z
N MET A 1 31.37 -74.95 26.73
CA MET A 1 29.96 -74.51 26.92
C MET A 1 29.11 -75.42 26.02
N GLY A 2 28.14 -76.12 26.59
CA GLY A 2 27.19 -76.92 25.79
C GLY A 2 26.15 -75.97 25.20
N THR A 3 25.91 -76.10 23.90
CA THR A 3 24.84 -75.37 23.20
C THR A 3 23.53 -76.12 23.39
N LEU A 4 22.49 -75.51 23.95
CA LEU A 4 21.15 -76.08 23.99
C LEU A 4 20.49 -75.76 22.62
N SER A 5 20.16 -76.88 21.88
CA SER A 5 19.38 -76.75 20.67
C SER A 5 17.93 -77.14 20.95
N VAL A 6 17.01 -76.23 20.74
CA VAL A 6 15.58 -76.45 20.90
C VAL A 6 14.84 -76.04 19.62
N ASP A 7 13.95 -76.87 19.17
CA ASP A 7 13.10 -76.57 18.00
C ASP A 7 11.74 -76.01 18.40
N LYS A 8 11.40 -76.11 19.68
CA LYS A 8 10.11 -75.72 20.24
C LYS A 8 10.23 -75.23 21.63
N ILE A 9 9.44 -74.20 21.97
CA ILE A 9 9.25 -73.73 23.32
C ILE A 9 7.86 -74.10 23.78
N LEU A 10 7.83 -74.90 24.87
CA LEU A 10 6.58 -75.38 25.46
C LEU A 10 6.20 -74.55 26.70
N ARG A 11 4.98 -74.13 26.77
CA ARG A 11 4.40 -73.53 27.98
C ARG A 11 3.97 -74.62 28.93
N THR A 12 4.42 -74.58 30.20
CA THR A 12 4.21 -75.63 31.19
C THR A 12 2.82 -75.62 31.87
N SER A 13 1.83 -74.94 31.34
CA SER A 13 0.46 -74.91 31.86
C SER A 13 -0.48 -75.80 31.03
N THR A 14 -1.51 -76.40 31.66
CA THR A 14 -2.53 -77.19 31.00
C THR A 14 -3.20 -76.42 29.84
N GLY A 15 -3.13 -77.02 28.63
CA GLY A 15 -3.63 -76.34 27.40
C GLY A 15 -2.58 -75.50 26.65
N ALA A 16 -1.31 -75.81 26.87
CA ALA A 16 -0.20 -75.09 26.30
C ALA A 16 -0.13 -75.26 24.79
N SER A 17 -0.10 -74.18 24.05
CA SER A 17 0.33 -74.17 22.66
C SER A 17 1.85 -74.29 22.55
N GLU A 18 2.35 -75.11 21.72
CA GLU A 18 3.77 -75.15 21.36
C GLU A 18 4.08 -74.03 20.37
N PHE A 19 5.17 -73.32 20.65
CA PHE A 19 5.73 -72.38 19.66
C PHE A 19 6.86 -73.05 18.93
N THR A 20 6.70 -73.24 17.59
CA THR A 20 7.75 -73.68 16.75
C THR A 20 8.69 -72.57 16.37
N LEU A 21 9.97 -72.76 16.65
CA LEU A 21 10.98 -71.73 16.30
C LEU A 21 11.28 -71.77 14.82
N PRO A 22 11.61 -70.64 14.23
CA PRO A 22 12.09 -70.57 12.86
C PRO A 22 13.35 -71.41 12.68
N ALA A 23 13.47 -72.10 11.55
CA ALA A 23 14.60 -73.04 11.26
C ALA A 23 15.89 -72.24 10.89
N THR A 24 15.80 -70.98 10.63
CA THR A 24 16.92 -70.12 10.23
C THR A 24 16.85 -68.78 10.97
N ASP A 25 18.03 -68.18 11.23
CA ASP A 25 18.12 -66.85 11.70
C ASP A 25 17.63 -65.87 10.66
N GLY A 26 17.00 -64.83 11.07
CA GLY A 26 16.62 -63.73 10.20
C GLY A 26 17.81 -62.88 9.76
N THR A 27 17.53 -61.87 8.96
CA THR A 27 18.48 -60.83 8.58
C THR A 27 18.27 -59.57 9.44
N VAL A 28 19.25 -58.72 9.47
CA VAL A 28 19.16 -57.44 10.21
C VAL A 28 17.88 -56.65 9.80
N GLY A 29 17.13 -56.20 10.80
CA GLY A 29 15.89 -55.47 10.59
C GLY A 29 14.61 -56.32 10.58
N GLN A 30 14.74 -57.64 10.74
CA GLN A 30 13.58 -58.54 10.92
C GLN A 30 13.25 -58.76 12.39
N VAL A 31 12.02 -59.04 12.70
CA VAL A 31 11.49 -59.33 14.01
C VAL A 31 10.80 -60.66 14.03
N MET A 32 10.81 -61.33 15.21
CA MET A 32 10.08 -62.56 15.41
C MET A 32 8.58 -62.23 15.59
N GLN A 33 7.75 -62.86 14.79
CA GLN A 33 6.30 -62.66 14.76
C GLN A 33 5.58 -64.01 15.00
N THR A 34 4.39 -63.95 15.59
CA THR A 34 3.49 -65.10 15.70
C THR A 34 2.38 -64.99 14.66
N ASP A 35 1.99 -66.12 14.09
CA ASP A 35 0.82 -66.25 13.20
C ASP A 35 -0.51 -66.42 13.97
N GLY A 36 -0.49 -66.39 15.30
CA GLY A 36 -1.65 -66.63 16.13
C GLY A 36 -2.01 -68.13 16.32
N SER A 37 -1.35 -69.04 15.63
CA SER A 37 -1.61 -70.51 15.61
C SER A 37 -0.49 -71.31 16.26
N GLY A 38 0.46 -70.62 16.90
CA GLY A 38 1.57 -71.25 17.60
C GLY A 38 2.85 -71.36 16.78
N GLN A 39 2.91 -70.84 15.56
CA GLN A 39 4.13 -70.78 14.81
C GLN A 39 4.79 -69.42 14.90
N LEU A 40 6.10 -69.42 15.11
CA LEU A 40 6.91 -68.20 15.08
C LEU A 40 7.63 -68.12 13.74
N SER A 41 7.65 -66.96 13.15
CA SER A 41 8.37 -66.65 11.92
C SER A 41 9.23 -65.39 12.11
N ILE A 42 10.27 -65.27 11.31
CA ILE A 42 11.09 -64.05 11.28
C ILE A 42 10.75 -63.34 9.97
N ALA A 43 10.27 -62.13 10.09
CA ALA A 43 9.89 -61.33 8.93
C ALA A 43 10.22 -59.84 9.18
N ALA A 44 10.37 -59.10 8.09
CA ALA A 44 10.43 -57.66 8.21
C ALA A 44 9.13 -57.12 8.82
N LEU A 45 9.22 -56.09 9.64
CA LEU A 45 8.02 -55.32 10.04
C LEU A 45 7.29 -54.88 8.78
N ALA A 46 6.03 -55.26 8.65
CA ALA A 46 5.21 -54.72 7.57
C ALA A 46 5.10 -53.19 7.70
N ALA A 47 4.99 -52.52 6.58
CA ALA A 47 4.68 -51.10 6.60
C ALA A 47 3.42 -50.85 7.47
N ASP A 48 3.43 -49.77 8.21
CA ASP A 48 2.33 -49.38 9.12
C ASP A 48 2.06 -50.30 10.33
N THR A 49 2.97 -51.19 10.67
CA THR A 49 2.83 -52.09 11.84
C THR A 49 2.96 -51.35 13.16
N VAL A 50 3.66 -50.22 13.17
CA VAL A 50 3.82 -49.36 14.35
C VAL A 50 2.80 -48.19 14.27
N GLY A 51 1.68 -48.40 14.89
CA GLY A 51 0.64 -47.37 15.02
C GLY A 51 0.87 -46.45 16.21
N THR A 52 0.02 -45.47 16.35
CA THR A 52 0.10 -44.46 17.45
C THR A 52 0.04 -45.07 18.86
N SER A 53 -0.61 -46.25 19.02
CA SER A 53 -0.67 -46.98 20.27
C SER A 53 0.64 -47.64 20.69
N GLN A 54 1.53 -47.90 19.76
CA GLN A 54 2.86 -48.50 19.97
C GLN A 54 3.94 -47.45 20.25
N ILE A 55 3.67 -46.19 19.93
CA ILE A 55 4.57 -45.06 20.21
C ILE A 55 4.06 -44.38 21.45
N SER A 56 4.77 -44.50 22.56
CA SER A 56 4.44 -43.77 23.79
C SER A 56 4.57 -42.27 23.55
N ALA A 57 3.79 -41.47 24.27
CA ALA A 57 3.99 -40.02 24.31
C ALA A 57 5.45 -39.70 24.70
N LEU A 58 6.11 -38.85 23.90
CA LEU A 58 7.54 -38.51 24.03
C LEU A 58 8.53 -39.61 23.66
N ALA A 59 8.09 -40.73 23.02
CA ALA A 59 8.99 -41.76 22.53
C ALA A 59 9.79 -41.34 21.29
N VAL A 60 9.38 -40.29 20.64
CA VAL A 60 10.13 -39.65 19.52
C VAL A 60 10.39 -38.22 19.93
N ASP A 61 11.61 -37.94 20.36
CA ASP A 61 12.05 -36.59 20.69
C ASP A 61 13.00 -36.03 19.62
N THR A 62 13.69 -34.94 19.93
CA THR A 62 14.60 -34.29 18.97
C THR A 62 15.82 -35.13 18.60
N ALA A 63 16.19 -36.12 19.42
CA ALA A 63 17.32 -37.00 19.13
C ALA A 63 16.98 -38.08 18.12
N GLU A 64 15.71 -38.57 18.11
CA GLU A 64 15.20 -39.56 17.15
C GLU A 64 14.85 -38.93 15.80
N ILE A 65 14.62 -37.62 15.75
CA ILE A 65 14.37 -36.88 14.50
C ILE A 65 15.70 -36.32 13.97
N ALA A 66 16.28 -36.99 12.99
CA ALA A 66 17.52 -36.48 12.38
C ALA A 66 17.33 -35.04 11.83
N ALA A 67 18.40 -34.27 11.80
CA ALA A 67 18.37 -32.95 11.21
C ALA A 67 17.84 -33.01 9.77
N ASN A 68 16.88 -32.15 9.45
CA ASN A 68 16.17 -32.11 8.16
C ASN A 68 15.28 -33.34 7.84
N ALA A 69 15.00 -34.21 8.82
CA ALA A 69 14.09 -35.33 8.63
C ALA A 69 12.63 -34.88 8.40
N VAL A 70 12.25 -33.72 8.94
CA VAL A 70 10.96 -33.06 8.67
C VAL A 70 11.24 -31.87 7.76
N ASP A 71 10.98 -32.05 6.49
CA ASP A 71 11.06 -31.02 5.46
C ASP A 71 9.67 -30.62 4.96
N GLY A 72 9.59 -29.69 4.05
CA GLY A 72 8.32 -29.19 3.51
C GLY A 72 7.45 -30.27 2.85
N THR A 73 8.04 -31.41 2.45
CA THR A 73 7.28 -32.53 1.84
C THR A 73 6.53 -33.37 2.88
N LYS A 74 6.90 -33.21 4.15
CA LYS A 74 6.31 -33.94 5.31
C LYS A 74 5.36 -33.07 6.13
N ILE A 75 5.28 -31.79 5.82
CA ILE A 75 4.35 -30.85 6.44
C ILE A 75 3.20 -30.66 5.46
N ALA A 76 2.08 -31.34 5.69
CA ALA A 76 0.87 -31.19 4.90
C ALA A 76 -0.29 -30.85 5.82
N MET A 77 -0.90 -29.69 5.62
CA MET A 77 -2.03 -29.19 6.43
C MET A 77 -3.39 -29.50 5.77
N GLY A 78 -3.37 -30.26 4.68
CA GLY A 78 -4.56 -30.56 3.87
C GLY A 78 -4.98 -29.40 2.98
N SER A 79 -5.23 -29.70 1.71
CA SER A 79 -5.62 -28.70 0.70
C SER A 79 -4.59 -27.57 0.49
N ASP A 80 -3.30 -27.88 0.67
CA ASP A 80 -2.23 -26.91 0.51
C ASP A 80 -2.15 -26.42 -0.94
N THR A 81 -1.96 -25.13 -1.11
CA THR A 81 -1.78 -24.45 -2.40
C THR A 81 -0.55 -23.56 -2.37
N ILE A 82 -0.06 -23.20 -3.56
CA ILE A 82 1.09 -22.30 -3.67
C ILE A 82 0.76 -20.96 -3.02
N GLY A 83 1.66 -20.50 -2.13
CA GLY A 83 1.52 -19.24 -1.42
C GLY A 83 0.84 -19.36 -0.06
N ASP A 84 0.41 -20.54 0.35
CA ASP A 84 -0.10 -20.77 1.70
C ASP A 84 1.02 -20.56 2.75
N MET A 85 0.63 -20.18 3.92
CA MET A 85 1.52 -19.92 5.05
C MET A 85 1.05 -20.69 6.29
N LEU A 86 2.00 -21.02 7.17
CA LEU A 86 1.71 -21.56 8.48
C LEU A 86 1.79 -20.46 9.53
N TYR A 87 0.83 -20.43 10.44
CA TYR A 87 0.90 -19.57 11.63
C TYR A 87 0.42 -20.32 12.88
N TYR A 88 0.88 -19.90 14.05
CA TYR A 88 0.45 -20.45 15.34
C TYR A 88 -0.81 -19.71 15.81
N ASN A 89 -1.90 -20.44 16.05
CA ASN A 89 -3.19 -19.87 16.45
C ASN A 89 -3.39 -19.75 17.96
N GLY A 90 -2.36 -20.11 18.74
CA GLY A 90 -2.43 -20.19 20.21
C GLY A 90 -2.51 -21.62 20.74
N THR A 91 -2.84 -22.60 19.89
CA THR A 91 -2.92 -24.02 20.21
C THR A 91 -2.07 -24.84 19.27
N ASP A 92 -2.23 -24.64 17.95
CA ASP A 92 -1.57 -25.40 16.91
C ASP A 92 -1.05 -24.51 15.77
N TYR A 93 -0.18 -25.06 14.93
CA TYR A 93 0.14 -24.49 13.63
C TYR A 93 -0.97 -24.82 12.64
N VAL A 94 -1.55 -23.78 12.07
CA VAL A 94 -2.64 -23.90 11.10
C VAL A 94 -2.29 -23.20 9.80
N ARG A 95 -2.95 -23.62 8.72
CA ARG A 95 -2.77 -23.04 7.40
C ARG A 95 -3.49 -21.71 7.27
N LEU A 96 -2.80 -20.70 6.79
CA LEU A 96 -3.38 -19.48 6.24
C LEU A 96 -3.35 -19.61 4.71
N ALA A 97 -4.52 -19.66 4.09
CA ALA A 97 -4.62 -19.73 2.63
C ALA A 97 -3.96 -18.51 1.98
N ALA A 98 -3.39 -18.70 0.80
CA ALA A 98 -2.78 -17.59 0.03
C ALA A 98 -3.76 -16.46 -0.22
N GLY A 99 -3.26 -15.24 -0.13
CA GLY A 99 -3.99 -14.05 -0.55
C GLY A 99 -4.12 -13.93 -2.05
N THR A 100 -4.92 -12.98 -2.52
CA THR A 100 -4.97 -12.60 -3.93
C THR A 100 -3.88 -11.57 -4.25
N ALA A 101 -3.65 -11.30 -5.55
CA ALA A 101 -2.70 -10.28 -5.97
C ALA A 101 -2.98 -8.93 -5.28
N ASP A 102 -1.91 -8.20 -4.98
CA ASP A 102 -1.92 -6.89 -4.35
C ASP A 102 -2.45 -6.84 -2.90
N GLN A 103 -2.69 -7.98 -2.26
CA GLN A 103 -2.98 -8.03 -0.83
C GLN A 103 -1.69 -8.05 0.01
N LEU A 104 -1.75 -7.43 1.17
CA LEU A 104 -0.72 -7.45 2.20
C LEU A 104 -1.13 -8.35 3.36
N LEU A 105 -0.17 -9.10 3.90
CA LEU A 105 -0.38 -9.81 5.15
C LEU A 105 -0.43 -8.78 6.29
N THR A 106 -1.57 -8.72 6.96
CA THR A 106 -1.81 -7.79 8.07
C THR A 106 -1.88 -8.52 9.39
N SER A 107 -1.22 -7.97 10.42
CA SER A 107 -1.32 -8.46 11.79
C SER A 107 -2.61 -7.94 12.43
N ALA A 108 -3.36 -8.84 13.05
CA ALA A 108 -4.53 -8.51 13.85
C ALA A 108 -4.22 -8.58 15.37
N GLY A 109 -2.96 -8.36 15.77
CA GLY A 109 -2.51 -8.49 17.15
C GLY A 109 -2.46 -9.95 17.59
N ALA A 110 -3.25 -10.31 18.59
CA ALA A 110 -3.36 -11.70 19.09
C ALA A 110 -4.31 -12.59 18.27
N ALA A 111 -4.98 -12.04 17.27
CA ALA A 111 -5.85 -12.81 16.36
C ALA A 111 -5.05 -13.33 15.15
N ALA A 112 -5.68 -14.22 14.37
CA ALA A 112 -5.09 -14.75 13.15
C ALA A 112 -4.68 -13.62 12.18
N PRO A 113 -3.51 -13.71 11.54
CA PRO A 113 -3.14 -12.80 10.46
C PRO A 113 -4.13 -12.94 9.31
N THR A 114 -4.37 -11.85 8.59
CA THR A 114 -5.29 -11.81 7.46
C THR A 114 -4.65 -11.15 6.25
N TRP A 115 -5.11 -11.53 5.05
CA TRP A 115 -4.78 -10.82 3.83
C TRP A 115 -5.76 -9.67 3.64
N ALA A 116 -5.25 -8.47 3.53
CA ALA A 116 -6.05 -7.27 3.27
C ALA A 116 -5.54 -6.57 2.01
N ALA A 117 -6.43 -5.90 1.30
CA ALA A 117 -5.99 -4.99 0.24
C ALA A 117 -4.95 -4.02 0.81
N ALA A 118 -3.89 -3.74 0.05
CA ALA A 118 -2.99 -2.67 0.42
C ALA A 118 -3.84 -1.44 0.72
N ALA A 119 -3.82 -0.97 1.94
CA ALA A 119 -4.39 0.34 2.25
C ALA A 119 -3.72 1.31 1.27
N GLY A 120 -4.50 1.92 0.39
CA GLY A 120 -4.02 2.69 -0.74
C GLY A 120 -2.82 3.52 -0.33
N GLY A 121 -1.71 3.34 -1.05
CA GLY A 121 -0.40 3.80 -0.64
C GLY A 121 -0.37 5.29 -0.41
N GLY A 122 -0.22 5.71 0.84
CA GLY A 122 -0.10 7.09 1.25
C GLY A 122 -1.42 7.88 1.17
N LYS A 123 -1.42 9.03 1.85
CA LYS A 123 -2.58 9.95 1.82
C LYS A 123 -2.71 10.73 0.51
N ILE A 124 -1.73 10.67 -0.38
CA ILE A 124 -1.77 11.31 -1.70
C ILE A 124 -2.11 10.25 -2.76
N GLY A 125 -3.24 10.40 -3.40
CA GLY A 125 -3.73 9.53 -4.48
C GLY A 125 -3.09 9.90 -5.82
N GLN A 126 -3.58 10.94 -6.46
CA GLN A 126 -3.06 11.42 -7.74
C GLN A 126 -2.51 12.84 -7.61
N VAL A 127 -1.56 13.18 -8.47
CA VAL A 127 -0.96 14.52 -8.58
C VAL A 127 -1.04 14.95 -10.04
N VAL A 128 -1.63 16.10 -10.29
CA VAL A 128 -1.71 16.69 -11.63
C VAL A 128 -1.19 18.12 -11.56
N SER A 129 -0.36 18.50 -12.52
CA SER A 129 0.26 19.82 -12.55
C SER A 129 0.20 20.42 -13.95
N THR A 130 0.01 21.73 -13.99
CA THR A 130 0.15 22.53 -15.21
C THR A 130 1.19 23.61 -14.99
N THR A 131 2.09 23.77 -15.95
CA THR A 131 3.15 24.78 -15.94
C THR A 131 2.92 25.74 -17.08
N LYS A 132 2.89 27.03 -16.76
CA LYS A 132 2.83 28.12 -17.73
C LYS A 132 4.21 28.77 -17.88
N THR A 133 4.78 28.67 -19.05
CA THR A 133 6.12 29.23 -19.38
C THR A 133 6.04 30.50 -20.21
N ASP A 134 4.92 30.74 -20.89
CA ASP A 134 4.66 31.94 -21.66
C ASP A 134 4.15 33.08 -20.76
N THR A 135 4.23 34.29 -21.25
CA THR A 135 3.72 35.47 -20.58
C THR A 135 2.22 35.64 -20.77
N PHE A 136 1.58 36.36 -19.87
CA PHE A 136 0.17 36.75 -20.01
C PHE A 136 0.00 38.22 -19.62
N SER A 137 -0.96 38.89 -20.26
CA SER A 137 -1.33 40.24 -19.90
C SER A 137 -2.83 40.50 -20.03
N SER A 138 -3.37 41.37 -19.17
CA SER A 138 -4.75 41.81 -19.24
C SER A 138 -4.92 43.23 -18.63
N ALA A 139 -5.59 44.09 -19.38
CA ALA A 139 -6.03 45.42 -18.89
C ALA A 139 -7.49 45.38 -18.36
N SER A 140 -8.08 44.21 -18.22
CA SER A 140 -9.47 44.07 -17.78
C SER A 140 -9.65 44.45 -16.32
N ALA A 141 -10.66 45.25 -16.07
CA ALA A 141 -11.15 45.58 -14.70
C ALA A 141 -12.21 44.56 -14.22
N THR A 142 -12.47 43.51 -15.01
CA THR A 142 -13.30 42.37 -14.63
C THR A 142 -12.48 41.08 -14.71
N TRP A 143 -12.90 40.07 -13.98
CA TRP A 143 -12.21 38.76 -13.95
C TRP A 143 -12.09 38.12 -15.32
N VAL A 144 -10.88 37.75 -15.70
CA VAL A 144 -10.57 37.03 -16.94
C VAL A 144 -9.73 35.79 -16.61
N ASP A 145 -9.95 34.73 -17.35
CA ASP A 145 -9.18 33.49 -17.17
C ASP A 145 -7.70 33.73 -17.47
N LEU A 146 -6.83 33.32 -16.55
CA LEU A 146 -5.39 33.29 -16.78
C LEU A 146 -5.08 32.06 -17.63
N THR A 147 -4.98 32.27 -18.94
CA THR A 147 -4.76 31.22 -19.92
C THR A 147 -3.50 30.41 -19.58
N GLY A 148 -3.60 29.07 -19.61
CA GLY A 148 -2.50 28.17 -19.26
C GLY A 148 -2.36 27.87 -17.75
N MET A 149 -3.23 28.45 -16.92
CA MET A 149 -3.27 28.16 -15.48
C MET A 149 -4.59 27.48 -15.08
N SER A 150 -4.77 26.30 -15.66
CA SER A 150 -5.94 25.44 -15.44
C SER A 150 -5.49 23.99 -15.35
N VAL A 151 -6.05 23.25 -14.42
CA VAL A 151 -5.77 21.82 -14.20
C VAL A 151 -7.05 21.09 -13.83
N ALA A 152 -7.24 19.88 -14.34
CA ALA A 152 -8.38 19.03 -14.00
C ALA A 152 -7.93 17.78 -13.24
N ILE A 153 -8.72 17.39 -12.25
CA ILE A 153 -8.51 16.18 -11.46
C ILE A 153 -9.86 15.48 -11.25
N THR A 154 -9.85 14.15 -11.24
CA THR A 154 -11.04 13.33 -10.96
C THR A 154 -10.85 12.62 -9.63
N PRO A 155 -11.48 13.07 -8.54
CA PRO A 155 -11.31 12.45 -7.23
C PRO A 155 -11.80 11.00 -7.22
N ALA A 156 -11.08 10.11 -6.54
CA ALA A 156 -11.43 8.70 -6.42
C ALA A 156 -12.65 8.46 -5.51
N ALA A 157 -12.89 9.36 -4.56
CA ALA A 157 -14.01 9.28 -3.64
C ALA A 157 -14.59 10.66 -3.34
N THR A 158 -15.87 10.72 -2.99
CA THR A 158 -16.54 11.98 -2.56
C THR A 158 -15.98 12.53 -1.24
N SER A 159 -15.33 11.69 -0.45
CA SER A 159 -14.62 12.09 0.79
C SER A 159 -13.22 12.62 0.54
N SER A 160 -12.63 12.41 -0.66
CA SER A 160 -11.32 12.94 -1.01
C SER A 160 -11.30 14.46 -0.96
N LYS A 161 -10.16 15.01 -0.51
CA LYS A 161 -9.88 16.44 -0.57
C LYS A 161 -8.86 16.72 -1.66
N ILE A 162 -8.82 17.95 -2.16
CA ILE A 162 -7.84 18.36 -3.15
C ILE A 162 -6.96 19.46 -2.57
N LEU A 163 -5.69 19.15 -2.39
CA LEU A 163 -4.68 20.15 -2.05
C LEU A 163 -4.23 20.84 -3.32
N ILE A 164 -4.42 22.14 -3.37
CA ILE A 164 -4.07 23.00 -4.50
C ILE A 164 -2.85 23.83 -4.10
N LEU A 165 -1.80 23.77 -4.90
CA LEU A 165 -0.59 24.58 -4.76
C LEU A 165 -0.45 25.46 -5.99
N ILE A 166 -0.29 26.75 -5.79
CA ILE A 166 -0.19 27.74 -6.86
C ILE A 166 1.08 28.55 -6.63
N THR A 167 1.85 28.75 -7.69
CA THR A 167 2.97 29.66 -7.70
C THR A 167 2.92 30.46 -9.00
N LEU A 168 2.82 31.78 -8.88
CA LEU A 168 3.02 32.71 -9.98
C LEU A 168 4.43 33.25 -9.87
N GLY A 169 5.25 33.03 -10.88
CA GLY A 169 6.65 33.44 -10.88
C GLY A 169 6.81 34.96 -10.87
N SER A 170 6.00 35.66 -11.66
CA SER A 170 5.80 37.09 -11.58
C SER A 170 4.33 37.40 -11.70
N PHE A 171 3.83 38.29 -10.84
CA PHE A 171 2.45 38.76 -10.83
C PHE A 171 2.43 40.25 -10.45
N VAL A 172 2.33 41.11 -11.44
CA VAL A 172 2.50 42.55 -11.28
C VAL A 172 1.47 43.35 -12.09
N SER A 173 1.37 44.63 -11.81
CA SER A 173 0.64 45.59 -12.63
C SER A 173 1.52 46.80 -12.92
N ASP A 174 1.45 47.37 -14.13
CA ASP A 174 2.30 48.44 -14.62
C ASP A 174 1.69 49.86 -14.48
N GLY A 175 0.47 49.97 -13.97
CA GLY A 175 -0.20 51.27 -13.84
C GLY A 175 0.11 52.00 -12.54
N ASN A 176 0.02 53.34 -12.56
CA ASN A 176 0.04 54.15 -11.36
C ASN A 176 -1.13 53.78 -10.44
N ASN A 177 -0.82 53.41 -9.19
CA ASN A 177 -1.77 52.87 -8.23
C ASN A 177 -2.49 51.61 -8.67
N ALA A 178 -1.99 50.96 -9.72
CA ALA A 178 -2.59 49.73 -10.24
C ALA A 178 -2.40 48.55 -9.27
N ARG A 179 -3.37 47.68 -9.24
CA ARG A 179 -3.37 46.46 -8.45
C ARG A 179 -3.55 45.26 -9.39
N ALA A 180 -2.80 44.22 -9.16
CA ALA A 180 -3.07 42.92 -9.76
C ALA A 180 -3.83 42.08 -8.74
N GLN A 181 -4.96 41.56 -9.11
CA GLN A 181 -5.83 40.74 -8.26
C GLN A 181 -5.99 39.35 -8.90
N GLY A 182 -5.98 38.30 -8.07
CA GLY A 182 -6.12 36.93 -8.49
C GLY A 182 -7.17 36.20 -7.69
N GLN A 183 -7.90 35.29 -8.34
CA GLN A 183 -8.83 34.37 -7.66
C GLN A 183 -8.68 32.94 -8.20
N LEU A 184 -8.92 31.97 -7.30
CA LEU A 184 -8.97 30.56 -7.61
C LEU A 184 -10.44 30.15 -7.82
N LEU A 185 -10.70 29.41 -8.90
CA LEU A 185 -12.02 28.84 -9.16
C LEU A 185 -11.97 27.32 -9.13
N ARG A 186 -13.03 26.74 -8.58
CA ARG A 186 -13.44 25.36 -8.84
C ARG A 186 -14.59 25.40 -9.85
N GLY A 187 -14.32 24.98 -11.09
CA GLY A 187 -15.26 25.16 -12.21
C GLY A 187 -15.51 26.64 -12.48
N SER A 188 -16.70 27.10 -12.16
CA SER A 188 -17.12 28.50 -12.25
C SER A 188 -17.23 29.20 -10.89
N THR A 189 -17.03 28.49 -9.79
CA THR A 189 -17.21 29.02 -8.43
C THR A 189 -15.85 29.46 -7.87
N ALA A 190 -15.73 30.70 -7.47
CA ALA A 190 -14.57 31.20 -6.75
C ALA A 190 -14.51 30.59 -5.35
N ILE A 191 -13.31 30.14 -4.95
CA ILE A 191 -13.04 29.47 -3.68
C ILE A 191 -11.83 30.11 -3.00
N ALA A 192 -11.67 29.85 -1.69
CA ALA A 192 -10.61 30.41 -0.88
C ALA A 192 -10.57 31.94 -0.92
N ILE A 193 -11.72 32.58 -0.88
CA ILE A 193 -11.88 34.04 -0.94
C ILE A 193 -11.79 34.58 0.47
N GLY A 194 -11.06 35.70 0.63
CA GLY A 194 -11.03 36.46 1.88
C GLY A 194 -12.36 37.15 2.18
N ASP A 195 -12.61 37.46 3.44
CA ASP A 195 -13.81 38.20 3.85
C ASP A 195 -13.84 39.59 3.18
N ALA A 196 -14.92 39.84 2.45
CA ALA A 196 -15.14 41.11 1.78
C ALA A 196 -15.58 42.18 2.77
N ALA A 197 -14.71 43.12 3.05
CA ALA A 197 -15.11 44.32 3.80
C ALA A 197 -15.80 45.38 2.91
N THR A 198 -15.52 45.38 1.58
CA THR A 198 -15.96 46.46 0.66
C THR A 198 -16.06 46.03 -0.80
N GLY A 199 -16.26 44.72 -1.11
CA GLY A 199 -16.49 44.25 -2.48
C GLY A 199 -15.22 44.02 -3.32
N GLU A 200 -14.04 44.05 -2.74
CA GLU A 200 -12.78 43.69 -3.39
C GLU A 200 -12.30 42.32 -2.88
N GLU A 201 -12.84 41.28 -3.43
CA GLU A 201 -12.59 39.91 -3.00
C GLU A 201 -11.47 39.26 -3.82
N CYS A 202 -10.40 38.81 -3.16
CA CYS A 202 -9.33 38.07 -3.80
C CYS A 202 -9.10 36.75 -3.08
N THR A 203 -8.74 35.71 -3.79
CA THR A 203 -8.36 34.42 -3.17
C THR A 203 -7.02 34.56 -2.43
N TRP A 204 -6.05 35.17 -3.11
CA TRP A 204 -4.71 35.39 -2.57
C TRP A 204 -4.07 36.61 -3.26
N ALA A 205 -2.92 36.76 -3.45
CA ALA A 205 -2.13 37.67 -4.30
C ALA A 205 -2.79 39.02 -4.57
N PHE A 206 -2.63 39.88 -3.64
CA PHE A 206 -2.78 41.29 -3.87
C PHE A 206 -1.41 41.91 -4.14
N CYS A 207 -1.18 42.36 -5.35
CA CYS A 207 0.02 43.11 -5.69
C CYS A 207 -0.17 44.56 -5.21
N GLY A 208 0.71 45.02 -4.36
CA GLY A 208 0.71 46.39 -3.92
C GLY A 208 0.78 47.38 -5.07
N ARG A 209 0.50 48.65 -4.81
CA ARG A 209 0.60 49.72 -5.80
C ARG A 209 2.02 49.80 -6.34
N THR A 210 2.17 49.69 -7.64
CA THR A 210 3.42 49.99 -8.33
C THR A 210 3.35 51.41 -8.88
N ASN A 211 4.43 52.18 -8.76
CA ASN A 211 4.53 53.45 -9.45
C ASN A 211 4.97 53.21 -10.90
N ALA A 212 4.42 53.94 -11.86
CA ALA A 212 4.81 53.84 -13.26
C ALA A 212 6.33 53.96 -13.38
N GLY A 213 6.95 53.02 -14.11
CA GLY A 213 8.38 53.00 -14.36
C GLY A 213 9.20 52.16 -13.37
N ALA A 214 8.59 51.44 -12.43
CA ALA A 214 9.32 50.50 -11.57
C ALA A 214 9.42 49.12 -12.18
N TYR A 215 10.65 48.62 -12.31
CA TYR A 215 10.95 47.23 -12.74
C TYR A 215 10.79 46.29 -11.54
N HIS A 216 9.57 45.94 -11.22
CA HIS A 216 9.30 45.05 -10.10
C HIS A 216 8.77 43.71 -10.59
N GLN A 217 9.30 42.66 -10.02
CA GLN A 217 8.77 41.31 -10.14
C GLN A 217 8.42 40.82 -8.73
N PHE A 218 7.17 40.46 -8.53
CA PHE A 218 6.70 39.84 -7.30
C PHE A 218 6.15 38.49 -7.60
N SER A 219 6.64 37.47 -6.91
CA SER A 219 6.02 36.15 -6.93
C SER A 219 4.82 36.13 -6.00
N ALA A 220 3.79 35.38 -6.39
CA ALA A 220 2.64 35.11 -5.55
C ALA A 220 2.47 33.60 -5.41
N SER A 221 2.21 33.15 -4.20
CA SER A 221 1.96 31.73 -3.94
C SER A 221 0.78 31.56 -2.99
N ALA A 222 0.03 30.48 -3.19
CA ALA A 222 -1.06 30.08 -2.33
C ALA A 222 -1.15 28.58 -2.23
N SER A 223 -1.66 28.10 -1.09
CA SER A 223 -2.09 26.73 -0.91
C SER A 223 -3.50 26.71 -0.34
N PHE A 224 -4.31 25.78 -0.82
CA PHE A 224 -5.69 25.62 -0.35
C PHE A 224 -6.08 24.14 -0.38
N LEU A 225 -6.77 23.67 0.65
CA LEU A 225 -7.31 22.33 0.74
C LEU A 225 -8.82 22.38 0.51
N ASP A 226 -9.25 22.03 -0.68
CA ASP A 226 -10.66 22.01 -1.08
C ASP A 226 -11.34 20.67 -0.78
N SER A 227 -12.66 20.72 -0.59
CA SER A 227 -13.52 19.56 -0.43
C SER A 227 -14.58 19.56 -1.55
N PRO A 228 -14.28 19.04 -2.74
CA PRO A 228 -15.18 19.12 -3.89
C PRO A 228 -16.42 18.22 -3.76
N SER A 229 -16.36 17.20 -2.91
CA SER A 229 -17.47 16.26 -2.61
C SER A 229 -18.03 15.60 -3.87
N THR A 230 -17.18 15.24 -4.83
CA THR A 230 -17.57 14.64 -6.11
C THR A 230 -16.50 13.65 -6.59
N THR A 231 -16.92 12.70 -7.42
CA THR A 231 -16.03 11.80 -8.21
C THR A 231 -16.02 12.18 -9.69
N SER A 232 -16.63 13.31 -10.06
CA SER A 232 -16.57 13.82 -11.42
C SER A 232 -15.32 14.67 -11.65
N ALA A 233 -14.88 14.77 -12.89
CA ALA A 233 -13.75 15.63 -13.26
C ALA A 233 -14.02 17.07 -12.81
N THR A 234 -13.12 17.61 -12.03
CA THR A 234 -13.20 18.95 -11.42
C THR A 234 -12.02 19.78 -11.93
N THR A 235 -12.33 20.92 -12.52
CA THR A 235 -11.30 21.84 -13.03
C THR A 235 -11.05 22.95 -12.01
N TYR A 236 -9.77 23.15 -11.68
CA TYR A 236 -9.29 24.29 -10.93
C TYR A 236 -8.56 25.22 -11.88
N LYS A 237 -8.88 26.52 -11.82
CA LYS A 237 -8.27 27.51 -12.69
C LYS A 237 -8.11 28.87 -11.99
N LEU A 238 -7.25 29.67 -12.54
CA LEU A 238 -7.01 31.03 -12.04
C LEU A 238 -7.69 32.06 -12.94
N GLN A 239 -8.22 33.09 -12.30
CA GLN A 239 -8.61 34.33 -12.95
C GLN A 239 -7.84 35.51 -12.36
N VAL A 240 -7.64 36.49 -13.19
CA VAL A 240 -6.98 37.76 -12.80
C VAL A 240 -7.80 38.94 -13.26
N GLN A 241 -7.65 40.04 -12.56
CA GLN A 241 -8.13 41.35 -12.98
C GLN A 241 -7.18 42.46 -12.50
N ARG A 242 -7.23 43.63 -13.12
CA ARG A 242 -6.67 44.82 -12.50
C ARG A 242 -7.66 45.42 -11.49
N GLY A 243 -7.16 46.09 -10.48
CA GLY A 243 -8.05 46.82 -9.55
C GLY A 243 -8.92 47.84 -10.29
N PRO A 244 -10.19 48.07 -9.85
CA PRO A 244 -11.16 48.85 -10.60
C PRO A 244 -10.76 50.33 -10.72
N ASP A 245 -10.01 50.88 -9.76
CA ASP A 245 -9.73 52.30 -9.63
C ASP A 245 -8.47 52.76 -10.38
N ALA A 246 -7.82 51.90 -11.16
CA ALA A 246 -6.53 52.21 -11.74
C ALA A 246 -6.44 51.89 -13.24
N ALA A 247 -5.74 52.74 -13.97
CA ALA A 247 -5.26 52.37 -15.31
C ALA A 247 -4.03 51.47 -15.18
N GLY A 248 -3.90 50.47 -16.05
CA GLY A 248 -2.74 49.57 -16.08
C GLY A 248 -3.08 48.21 -16.60
N THR A 249 -2.06 47.41 -16.74
CA THR A 249 -2.15 46.04 -17.25
C THR A 249 -1.59 45.10 -16.19
N VAL A 250 -2.29 44.01 -15.90
CA VAL A 250 -1.78 42.89 -15.13
C VAL A 250 -0.88 42.04 -16.00
N TRP A 251 0.29 41.74 -15.50
CA TRP A 251 1.28 40.87 -16.15
C TRP A 251 1.58 39.64 -15.33
N VAL A 252 1.74 38.51 -16.01
CA VAL A 252 2.16 37.24 -15.41
C VAL A 252 3.36 36.70 -16.15
N ASN A 253 4.32 36.15 -15.45
CA ASN A 253 5.57 35.59 -15.95
C ASN A 253 6.52 36.61 -16.58
N ARG A 254 6.33 37.89 -16.34
CA ARG A 254 7.24 38.96 -16.79
C ARG A 254 7.13 40.17 -15.86
N GLU A 255 8.03 41.08 -15.98
CA GLU A 255 7.91 42.39 -15.36
C GLU A 255 6.93 43.31 -16.10
N GLY A 256 6.45 44.33 -15.41
CA GLY A 256 5.49 45.30 -15.99
C GLY A 256 6.05 46.12 -17.14
N THR A 257 7.32 46.50 -17.09
CA THR A 257 8.00 47.27 -18.14
C THR A 257 8.99 46.37 -18.85
N LEU A 258 8.78 46.18 -20.15
CA LEU A 258 9.75 45.42 -20.96
C LEU A 258 10.98 46.25 -21.23
N ASP A 259 12.13 45.84 -20.72
CA ASP A 259 13.41 46.24 -21.25
C ASP A 259 14.22 45.02 -21.71
N ALA A 260 15.38 45.26 -22.30
CA ALA A 260 16.24 44.22 -22.83
C ALA A 260 16.84 43.32 -21.72
N ASN A 261 16.65 43.63 -20.45
CA ASN A 261 17.21 42.95 -19.28
C ASN A 261 16.15 42.24 -18.44
N GLY A 262 14.86 42.39 -18.78
CA GLY A 262 13.75 41.75 -18.06
C GLY A 262 13.72 40.24 -18.20
N GLY A 263 13.67 39.52 -17.08
CA GLY A 263 13.57 38.06 -17.05
C GLY A 263 12.13 37.56 -17.12
N ASN A 264 11.87 36.55 -17.94
CA ASN A 264 10.62 35.79 -17.88
C ASN A 264 10.69 34.73 -16.78
N THR A 265 9.58 34.53 -16.10
CA THR A 265 9.44 33.55 -15.02
C THR A 265 8.47 32.45 -15.41
N VAL A 266 8.28 31.48 -14.54
CA VAL A 266 7.39 30.34 -14.74
C VAL A 266 6.34 30.31 -13.64
N SER A 267 5.11 29.97 -14.00
CA SER A 267 4.01 29.77 -13.05
C SER A 267 3.53 28.32 -13.08
N THR A 268 3.08 27.82 -11.95
CA THR A 268 2.56 26.46 -11.82
C THR A 268 1.28 26.45 -11.01
N ILE A 269 0.38 25.54 -11.39
CA ILE A 269 -0.74 25.09 -10.56
C ILE A 269 -0.67 23.58 -10.45
N THR A 270 -0.59 23.07 -9.23
CA THR A 270 -0.54 21.65 -8.93
C THR A 270 -1.69 21.28 -8.02
N VAL A 271 -2.39 20.23 -8.33
CA VAL A 271 -3.46 19.66 -7.51
C VAL A 271 -3.11 18.24 -7.11
N MET A 272 -3.33 17.93 -5.84
CA MET A 272 -3.05 16.62 -5.25
C MET A 272 -4.30 16.10 -4.57
N GLU A 273 -4.73 14.89 -4.91
CA GLU A 273 -5.79 14.23 -4.18
C GLU A 273 -5.28 13.74 -2.83
N VAL A 274 -5.92 14.20 -1.77
CA VAL A 274 -5.71 13.72 -0.40
C VAL A 274 -6.83 12.73 -0.10
N LEU A 275 -6.46 11.45 -0.01
CA LEU A 275 -7.39 10.36 0.28
C LEU A 275 -7.88 10.43 1.73
N ALA A 276 -9.12 10.03 1.96
CA ALA A 276 -9.76 10.05 3.28
C ALA A 276 -9.22 8.92 4.19
#